data_0984737c5b18618eb9e7b2ed31999277
#
_entry.id   0984737c5b18618eb9e7b2ed31999277
#
_cell.length_a   1.000
_cell.length_b   1.000
_cell.length_c   1.000
_cell.angle_alpha   90.00
_cell.angle_beta   90.00
_cell.angle_gamma   90.00
#
_symmetry.space_group_name_H-M   'P 1'
#
loop_
_entity.id
_entity.type
_entity.pdbx_description
1 polymer ?
#
loop_
_entity_poly.entity_id
_entity_poly.type
_entity_poly.pdbx_seq_one_letter_code
_entity_poly.pdbx_strand_id
1 'polypeptide(L)'
;MENGTIILIGATTENPSFEVNAPLISRSRVFVLKELEEKELKKIAEKALLVLKRKIDEKALNFLLKKSNGDARALINVLELADSITQKSAKISLESAQHALQQKAVYFDKKGSWHYDTISALIKSMRGSDANAALYWLARLIKSGEDPVFIARRLVVFASEDIGNAQPTALVLATSNMQAVHMIGMPEASLNLAQTVIYLAKAKKSRQAYNALQSALVDIDENNLEPVPLHLRNAVTNLMKDLGYGKDYKWTDDIEFQKTINFFPDKHKKKNYLNEK
;
A
#
# COMPACT_ATOMS: atom_id res chain seq x y z
N MET A 1 3.75 9.25 32.45
CA MET A 1 3.48 7.82 32.33
C MET A 1 4.36 6.98 33.25
N GLU A 2 5.66 7.23 33.32
CA GLU A 2 6.57 6.44 34.19
C GLU A 2 6.25 6.50 35.68
N ASN A 3 5.66 7.59 36.14
CA ASN A 3 5.27 7.77 37.57
C ASN A 3 3.86 7.25 37.91
N GLY A 4 3.21 6.50 37.02
CA GLY A 4 1.88 5.95 37.26
C GLY A 4 0.73 6.94 37.35
N THR A 5 0.97 8.21 37.08
CA THR A 5 -0.02 9.29 37.21
C THR A 5 -1.11 9.25 36.11
N ILE A 6 -0.81 8.65 34.95
CA ILE A 6 -1.71 8.58 33.80
C ILE A 6 -1.69 7.15 33.23
N ILE A 7 -2.88 6.57 33.02
CA ILE A 7 -3.07 5.35 32.24
C ILE A 7 -3.49 5.76 30.83
N LEU A 8 -2.67 5.39 29.83
CA LEU A 8 -2.99 5.61 28.43
C LEU A 8 -3.59 4.34 27.83
N ILE A 9 -4.78 4.45 27.24
CA ILE A 9 -5.41 3.42 26.45
C ILE A 9 -5.57 3.97 25.04
N GLY A 10 -4.85 3.40 24.09
CA GLY A 10 -4.95 3.72 22.66
C GLY A 10 -5.61 2.58 21.90
N ALA A 11 -6.48 2.89 20.95
CA ALA A 11 -7.04 1.93 20.02
C ALA A 11 -6.75 2.39 18.59
N THR A 12 -6.29 1.47 17.75
CA THR A 12 -6.02 1.71 16.33
C THR A 12 -6.42 0.50 15.51
N THR A 13 -6.83 0.73 14.28
CA THR A 13 -7.03 -0.31 13.26
C THR A 13 -5.75 -0.61 12.48
N GLU A 14 -4.73 0.22 12.64
CA GLU A 14 -3.42 0.11 12.01
C GLU A 14 -2.48 -0.78 12.83
N ASN A 15 -1.43 -1.32 12.19
CA ASN A 15 -0.43 -2.06 12.93
C ASN A 15 0.38 -1.11 13.83
N PRO A 16 0.30 -1.25 15.16
CA PRO A 16 0.95 -0.31 16.09
C PRO A 16 2.46 -0.25 15.91
N SER A 17 3.09 -1.26 15.32
CA SER A 17 4.54 -1.24 15.04
C SER A 17 4.96 -0.21 14.00
N PHE A 18 4.03 0.28 13.18
CA PHE A 18 4.30 1.31 12.17
C PHE A 18 3.82 2.71 12.59
N GLU A 19 2.78 2.78 13.45
CA GLU A 19 2.11 4.04 13.78
C GLU A 19 2.53 4.60 15.16
N VAL A 20 2.97 3.73 16.06
CA VAL A 20 3.30 4.12 17.43
C VAL A 20 4.81 4.08 17.64
N ASN A 21 5.35 5.15 18.23
CA ASN A 21 6.78 5.25 18.53
C ASN A 21 7.26 4.07 19.40
N ALA A 22 8.40 3.49 19.02
CA ALA A 22 9.00 2.33 19.68
C ALA A 22 9.09 2.45 21.23
N PRO A 23 9.45 3.62 21.82
CA PRO A 23 9.46 3.81 23.28
C PRO A 23 8.08 3.66 23.95
N LEU A 24 7.00 3.98 23.25
CA LEU A 24 5.62 3.79 23.78
C LEU A 24 5.20 2.32 23.69
N ILE A 25 5.52 1.64 22.59
CA ILE A 25 5.22 0.22 22.42
C ILE A 25 5.94 -0.61 23.48
N SER A 26 7.22 -0.36 23.75
CA SER A 26 8.01 -1.10 24.72
C SER A 26 7.49 -0.98 26.17
N ARG A 27 6.71 0.07 26.47
CA ARG A 27 6.09 0.33 27.78
C ARG A 27 4.59 0.04 27.81
N SER A 28 4.03 -0.52 26.74
CA SER A 28 2.59 -0.78 26.58
C SER A 28 2.33 -2.27 26.41
N ARG A 29 1.14 -2.71 26.82
CA ARG A 29 0.63 -4.02 26.45
C ARG A 29 -0.20 -3.90 25.19
N VAL A 30 0.19 -4.62 24.14
CA VAL A 30 -0.57 -4.68 22.89
C VAL A 30 -1.55 -5.84 22.97
N PHE A 31 -2.84 -5.54 22.79
CA PHE A 31 -3.91 -6.52 22.69
C PHE A 31 -4.42 -6.53 21.25
N VAL A 32 -4.29 -7.66 20.57
CA VAL A 32 -4.84 -7.83 19.23
C VAL A 32 -6.27 -8.32 19.36
N LEU A 33 -7.22 -7.50 18.92
CA LEU A 33 -8.63 -7.87 18.85
C LEU A 33 -8.87 -8.66 17.56
N LYS A 34 -9.57 -9.78 17.68
CA LYS A 34 -10.00 -10.60 16.54
C LYS A 34 -11.37 -10.15 16.06
N GLU A 35 -11.65 -10.45 14.79
CA GLU A 35 -13.00 -10.32 14.23
C GLU A 35 -13.99 -11.16 15.05
N LEU A 36 -15.21 -10.65 15.20
CA LEU A 36 -16.25 -11.33 15.94
C LEU A 36 -16.78 -12.53 15.15
N GLU A 37 -16.99 -13.64 15.84
CA GLU A 37 -17.63 -14.81 15.25
C GLU A 37 -19.14 -14.58 15.01
N GLU A 38 -19.71 -15.34 14.09
CA GLU A 38 -21.14 -15.23 13.74
C GLU A 38 -22.08 -15.34 14.96
N LYS A 39 -21.72 -16.20 15.93
CA LYS A 39 -22.47 -16.34 17.20
C LYS A 39 -22.45 -15.07 18.06
N GLU A 40 -21.33 -14.36 18.05
CA GLU A 40 -21.17 -13.10 18.80
C GLU A 40 -21.92 -11.98 18.12
N LEU A 41 -21.80 -11.89 16.80
CA LEU A 41 -22.57 -10.94 15.98
C LEU A 41 -24.06 -11.15 16.11
N LYS A 42 -24.56 -12.39 16.17
CA LYS A 42 -25.97 -12.70 16.39
C LYS A 42 -26.48 -12.12 17.70
N LYS A 43 -25.74 -12.30 18.80
CA LYS A 43 -26.08 -11.72 20.11
C LYS A 43 -26.13 -10.18 20.08
N ILE A 44 -25.23 -9.56 19.32
CA ILE A 44 -25.21 -8.10 19.15
C ILE A 44 -26.41 -7.64 18.31
N ALA A 45 -26.73 -8.34 17.23
CA ALA A 45 -27.92 -8.05 16.43
C ALA A 45 -29.21 -8.18 17.23
N GLU A 46 -29.36 -9.22 18.05
CA GLU A 46 -30.52 -9.42 18.92
C GLU A 46 -30.68 -8.27 19.92
N LYS A 47 -29.57 -7.80 20.53
CA LYS A 47 -29.59 -6.63 21.41
C LYS A 47 -29.97 -5.34 20.68
N ALA A 48 -29.44 -5.12 19.49
CA ALA A 48 -29.77 -3.96 18.65
C ALA A 48 -31.27 -3.99 18.27
N LEU A 49 -31.80 -5.13 17.86
CA LEU A 49 -33.22 -5.29 17.52
C LEU A 49 -34.15 -5.05 18.73
N LEU A 50 -33.73 -5.42 19.95
CA LEU A 50 -34.47 -5.10 21.18
C LEU A 50 -34.51 -3.59 21.43
N VAL A 51 -33.41 -2.87 21.24
CA VAL A 51 -33.33 -1.42 21.37
C VAL A 51 -34.21 -0.73 20.32
N LEU A 52 -34.16 -1.19 19.09
CA LEU A 52 -34.98 -0.71 17.97
C LEU A 52 -36.46 -1.08 18.10
N LYS A 53 -36.81 -2.00 19.02
CA LYS A 53 -38.14 -2.61 19.16
C LYS A 53 -38.68 -3.20 17.87
N ARG A 54 -37.80 -3.88 17.13
CA ARG A 54 -38.09 -4.43 15.79
C ARG A 54 -37.92 -5.94 15.75
N LYS A 55 -38.64 -6.55 14.82
CA LYS A 55 -38.48 -7.94 14.45
C LYS A 55 -37.84 -8.02 13.07
N ILE A 56 -37.05 -9.05 12.84
CA ILE A 56 -36.38 -9.33 11.57
C ILE A 56 -36.68 -10.76 11.13
N ASP A 57 -36.76 -11.00 9.84
CA ASP A 57 -36.84 -12.34 9.29
C ASP A 57 -35.52 -13.07 9.44
N GLU A 58 -35.56 -14.37 9.73
CA GLU A 58 -34.34 -15.18 9.94
C GLU A 58 -33.41 -15.17 8.71
N LYS A 59 -33.97 -15.19 7.50
CA LYS A 59 -33.19 -15.06 6.25
C LYS A 59 -32.49 -13.71 6.14
N ALA A 60 -33.14 -12.62 6.55
CA ALA A 60 -32.58 -11.30 6.57
C ALA A 60 -31.45 -11.19 7.60
N LEU A 61 -31.66 -11.74 8.81
CA LEU A 61 -30.63 -11.74 9.86
C LEU A 61 -29.38 -12.51 9.41
N ASN A 62 -29.53 -13.73 8.91
CA ASN A 62 -28.43 -14.57 8.43
C ASN A 62 -27.69 -13.90 7.24
N PHE A 63 -28.40 -13.20 6.37
CA PHE A 63 -27.81 -12.42 5.28
C PHE A 63 -26.92 -11.28 5.84
N LEU A 64 -27.42 -10.51 6.81
CA LEU A 64 -26.67 -9.40 7.42
C LEU A 64 -25.46 -9.88 8.23
N LEU A 65 -25.60 -10.98 8.97
CA LEU A 65 -24.48 -11.58 9.71
C LEU A 65 -23.33 -11.96 8.78
N LYS A 66 -23.63 -12.65 7.67
CA LYS A 66 -22.62 -13.02 6.66
C LYS A 66 -21.97 -11.81 5.99
N LYS A 67 -22.72 -10.73 5.75
CA LYS A 67 -22.25 -9.55 5.05
C LYS A 67 -21.54 -8.54 5.96
N SER A 68 -21.65 -8.67 7.28
CA SER A 68 -20.94 -7.83 8.25
C SER A 68 -19.48 -8.25 8.49
N ASN A 69 -19.07 -9.44 8.01
CA ASN A 69 -17.67 -9.92 8.06
C ASN A 69 -16.97 -9.71 9.42
N GLY A 70 -17.63 -10.05 10.54
CA GLY A 70 -17.04 -9.89 11.87
C GLY A 70 -17.12 -8.48 12.47
N ASP A 71 -17.67 -7.49 11.75
CA ASP A 71 -17.78 -6.11 12.20
C ASP A 71 -19.16 -5.79 12.79
N ALA A 72 -19.23 -5.65 14.13
CA ALA A 72 -20.45 -5.33 14.85
C ALA A 72 -21.00 -3.93 14.54
N ARG A 73 -20.13 -2.93 14.32
CA ARG A 73 -20.56 -1.57 13.97
C ARG A 73 -21.19 -1.56 12.59
N ALA A 74 -20.56 -2.27 11.65
CA ALA A 74 -21.11 -2.46 10.32
C ALA A 74 -22.51 -3.11 10.36
N LEU A 75 -22.68 -4.14 11.18
CA LEU A 75 -23.95 -4.83 11.38
C LEU A 75 -25.03 -3.91 11.94
N ILE A 76 -24.72 -3.18 13.02
CA ILE A 76 -25.68 -2.26 13.69
C ILE A 76 -26.14 -1.18 12.72
N ASN A 77 -25.20 -0.52 12.03
CA ASN A 77 -25.51 0.55 11.08
C ASN A 77 -26.45 0.07 9.95
N VAL A 78 -26.26 -1.16 9.44
CA VAL A 78 -27.16 -1.70 8.41
C VAL A 78 -28.51 -2.07 9.00
N LEU A 79 -28.56 -2.57 10.23
CA LEU A 79 -29.84 -2.82 10.93
C LEU A 79 -30.63 -1.53 11.14
N GLU A 80 -30.00 -0.44 11.57
CA GLU A 80 -30.63 0.88 11.73
C GLU A 80 -31.14 1.41 10.39
N LEU A 81 -30.34 1.28 9.32
CA LEU A 81 -30.75 1.69 7.99
C LEU A 81 -31.93 0.84 7.47
N ALA A 82 -31.87 -0.48 7.66
CA ALA A 82 -32.95 -1.39 7.29
C ALA A 82 -34.24 -1.08 8.06
N ASP A 83 -34.12 -0.68 9.34
CA ASP A 83 -35.26 -0.21 10.13
C ASP A 83 -35.87 1.07 9.56
N SER A 84 -35.05 2.04 9.19
CA SER A 84 -35.51 3.34 8.67
C SER A 84 -36.29 3.25 7.37
N ILE A 85 -35.96 2.28 6.52
CA ILE A 85 -36.64 2.04 5.22
C ILE A 85 -37.80 1.05 5.32
N THR A 86 -37.97 0.38 6.47
CA THR A 86 -39.03 -0.62 6.67
C THR A 86 -40.22 0.04 7.40
N GLN A 87 -41.42 -0.18 6.93
CA GLN A 87 -42.63 0.32 7.61
C GLN A 87 -42.69 -0.14 9.07
N LYS A 88 -43.10 0.77 9.98
CA LYS A 88 -43.07 0.53 11.46
C LYS A 88 -43.81 -0.72 11.92
N SER A 89 -44.85 -1.15 11.19
CA SER A 89 -45.66 -2.33 11.52
C SER A 89 -45.10 -3.64 10.95
N ALA A 90 -44.18 -3.60 10.01
CA ALA A 90 -43.60 -4.76 9.32
C ALA A 90 -42.33 -5.26 9.95
N LYS A 91 -42.00 -6.55 9.79
CA LYS A 91 -40.65 -7.08 10.10
C LYS A 91 -39.66 -6.63 9.04
N ILE A 92 -38.39 -6.50 9.44
CA ILE A 92 -37.30 -6.25 8.48
C ILE A 92 -37.18 -7.50 7.58
N SER A 93 -37.54 -7.34 6.31
CA SER A 93 -37.47 -8.41 5.30
C SER A 93 -36.05 -8.54 4.70
N LEU A 94 -35.82 -9.66 3.99
CA LEU A 94 -34.57 -9.84 3.24
C LEU A 94 -34.38 -8.73 2.20
N GLU A 95 -35.45 -8.30 1.54
CA GLU A 95 -35.40 -7.22 0.55
C GLU A 95 -34.99 -5.89 1.17
N SER A 96 -35.57 -5.51 2.33
CA SER A 96 -35.17 -4.33 3.07
C SER A 96 -33.70 -4.40 3.51
N ALA A 97 -33.24 -5.57 3.97
CA ALA A 97 -31.85 -5.79 4.35
C ALA A 97 -30.88 -5.65 3.15
N GLN A 98 -31.27 -6.16 1.98
CA GLN A 98 -30.48 -6.01 0.75
C GLN A 98 -30.42 -4.55 0.27
N HIS A 99 -31.54 -3.85 0.30
CA HIS A 99 -31.62 -2.43 -0.05
C HIS A 99 -30.77 -1.56 0.87
N ALA A 100 -30.86 -1.80 2.19
CA ALA A 100 -30.02 -1.11 3.17
C ALA A 100 -28.52 -1.35 2.93
N LEU A 101 -28.13 -2.58 2.58
CA LEU A 101 -26.74 -2.91 2.28
C LEU A 101 -26.25 -2.22 1.00
N GLN A 102 -27.09 -2.15 -0.04
CA GLN A 102 -26.77 -1.45 -1.30
C GLN A 102 -26.58 0.06 -1.07
N GLN A 103 -27.45 0.70 -0.30
CA GLN A 103 -27.29 2.11 0.06
C GLN A 103 -26.03 2.35 0.89
N LYS A 104 -25.63 1.41 1.75
CA LYS A 104 -24.42 1.49 2.54
C LYS A 104 -23.15 1.35 1.70
N ALA A 105 -23.15 0.54 0.65
CA ALA A 105 -21.98 0.37 -0.23
C ALA A 105 -21.53 1.69 -0.87
N VAL A 106 -22.40 2.69 -0.97
CA VAL A 106 -22.09 4.05 -1.44
C VAL A 106 -21.38 4.90 -0.37
N TYR A 107 -21.49 4.55 0.92
CA TYR A 107 -21.01 5.37 2.05
C TYR A 107 -19.82 4.79 2.82
N PHE A 108 -19.41 3.54 2.57
CA PHE A 108 -18.45 2.88 3.47
C PHE A 108 -17.09 2.59 2.84
N ASP A 109 -16.11 3.09 3.53
CA ASP A 109 -14.70 2.70 3.68
C ASP A 109 -13.66 3.29 2.71
N LYS A 110 -13.41 4.58 2.92
CA LYS A 110 -12.17 5.22 2.43
C LYS A 110 -10.97 5.12 3.39
N LYS A 111 -11.09 4.49 4.58
CA LYS A 111 -10.04 4.53 5.63
C LYS A 111 -9.96 3.28 6.52
N GLY A 112 -10.14 2.07 6.01
CA GLY A 112 -10.02 0.86 6.81
C GLY A 112 -8.77 0.04 6.50
N SER A 113 -8.32 -0.80 7.44
CA SER A 113 -7.18 -1.74 7.28
C SER A 113 -7.33 -2.68 6.08
N TRP A 114 -8.55 -2.99 5.67
CA TRP A 114 -8.90 -3.80 4.50
C TRP A 114 -8.34 -3.27 3.18
N HIS A 115 -8.26 -1.94 3.06
CA HIS A 115 -7.65 -1.26 1.93
C HIS A 115 -6.16 -1.64 1.80
N TYR A 116 -5.39 -1.50 2.89
CA TYR A 116 -3.97 -1.82 2.92
C TYR A 116 -3.71 -3.33 2.75
N ASP A 117 -4.55 -4.18 3.34
CA ASP A 117 -4.41 -5.62 3.22
C ASP A 117 -4.70 -6.11 1.80
N THR A 118 -5.75 -5.56 1.16
CA THR A 118 -6.12 -5.96 -0.21
C THR A 118 -5.07 -5.50 -1.22
N ILE A 119 -4.55 -4.27 -1.12
CA ILE A 119 -3.47 -3.81 -2.00
C ILE A 119 -2.17 -4.59 -1.76
N SER A 120 -1.87 -4.95 -0.51
CA SER A 120 -0.73 -5.79 -0.17
C SER A 120 -0.85 -7.20 -0.77
N ALA A 121 -2.05 -7.77 -0.76
CA ALA A 121 -2.34 -9.07 -1.39
C ALA A 121 -2.17 -9.01 -2.91
N LEU A 122 -2.64 -7.94 -3.57
CA LEU A 122 -2.41 -7.69 -5.00
C LEU A 122 -0.91 -7.67 -5.32
N ILE A 123 -0.14 -6.87 -4.60
CA ILE A 123 1.32 -6.73 -4.81
C ILE A 123 2.03 -8.07 -4.58
N LYS A 124 1.70 -8.80 -3.49
CA LYS A 124 2.31 -10.10 -3.18
C LYS A 124 1.96 -11.16 -4.24
N SER A 125 0.75 -11.15 -4.78
CA SER A 125 0.33 -12.06 -5.87
C SER A 125 1.11 -11.78 -7.15
N MET A 126 1.28 -10.51 -7.54
CA MET A 126 2.12 -10.14 -8.69
C MET A 126 3.59 -10.52 -8.47
N ARG A 127 4.12 -10.32 -7.26
CA ARG A 127 5.48 -10.73 -6.88
C ARG A 127 5.67 -12.24 -6.98
N GLY A 128 4.68 -13.02 -6.56
CA GLY A 128 4.62 -14.47 -6.71
C GLY A 128 4.33 -14.95 -8.14
N SER A 129 4.17 -14.03 -9.11
CA SER A 129 3.84 -14.34 -10.52
C SER A 129 2.49 -15.04 -10.71
N ASP A 130 1.58 -14.97 -9.73
CA ASP A 130 0.22 -15.47 -9.86
C ASP A 130 -0.71 -14.37 -10.40
N ALA A 131 -0.89 -14.38 -11.71
CA ALA A 131 -1.74 -13.40 -12.40
C ALA A 131 -3.23 -13.59 -12.06
N ASN A 132 -3.68 -14.82 -11.75
CA ASN A 132 -5.09 -15.09 -11.41
C ASN A 132 -5.43 -14.54 -10.03
N ALA A 133 -4.58 -14.81 -9.03
CA ALA A 133 -4.75 -14.22 -7.70
C ALA A 133 -4.65 -12.67 -7.76
N ALA A 134 -3.72 -12.13 -8.55
CA ALA A 134 -3.60 -10.68 -8.74
C ALA A 134 -4.88 -10.06 -9.33
N LEU A 135 -5.47 -10.68 -10.35
CA LEU A 135 -6.75 -10.23 -10.92
C LEU A 135 -7.91 -10.31 -9.91
N TYR A 136 -7.95 -11.36 -9.09
CA TYR A 136 -8.96 -11.47 -8.03
C TYR A 136 -8.87 -10.29 -7.04
N TRP A 137 -7.65 -9.96 -6.57
CA TRP A 137 -7.46 -8.86 -5.65
C TRP A 137 -7.71 -7.49 -6.29
N LEU A 138 -7.35 -7.31 -7.58
CA LEU A 138 -7.73 -6.13 -8.36
C LEU A 138 -9.24 -5.98 -8.44
N ALA A 139 -9.97 -7.03 -8.80
CA ALA A 139 -11.43 -7.01 -8.89
C ALA A 139 -12.07 -6.66 -7.54
N ARG A 140 -11.50 -7.17 -6.43
CA ARG A 140 -11.94 -6.83 -5.08
C ARG A 140 -11.72 -5.35 -4.75
N LEU A 141 -10.57 -4.77 -5.09
CA LEU A 141 -10.29 -3.33 -4.93
C LEU A 141 -11.30 -2.48 -5.73
N ILE A 142 -11.54 -2.82 -6.99
CA ILE A 142 -12.50 -2.11 -7.83
C ILE A 142 -13.92 -2.19 -7.24
N LYS A 143 -14.36 -3.37 -6.81
CA LYS A 143 -15.69 -3.57 -6.21
C LYS A 143 -15.86 -2.87 -4.87
N SER A 144 -14.79 -2.68 -4.10
CA SER A 144 -14.83 -1.90 -2.86
C SER A 144 -14.78 -0.39 -3.08
N GLY A 145 -14.68 0.08 -4.33
CA GLY A 145 -14.67 1.51 -4.66
C GLY A 145 -13.33 2.18 -4.41
N GLU A 146 -12.24 1.42 -4.46
CA GLU A 146 -10.88 1.95 -4.33
C GLU A 146 -10.58 2.97 -5.42
N ASP A 147 -9.81 4.02 -5.08
CA ASP A 147 -9.35 4.99 -6.06
C ASP A 147 -8.49 4.31 -7.15
N PRO A 148 -8.96 4.30 -8.41
CA PRO A 148 -8.24 3.64 -9.50
C PRO A 148 -6.85 4.27 -9.74
N VAL A 149 -6.68 5.56 -9.45
CA VAL A 149 -5.39 6.25 -9.57
C VAL A 149 -4.44 5.79 -8.46
N PHE A 150 -4.95 5.52 -7.24
CA PHE A 150 -4.16 4.92 -6.18
C PHE A 150 -3.66 3.53 -6.58
N ILE A 151 -4.54 2.67 -7.13
CA ILE A 151 -4.13 1.34 -7.64
C ILE A 151 -3.04 1.51 -8.70
N ALA A 152 -3.24 2.38 -9.68
CA ALA A 152 -2.26 2.61 -10.75
C ALA A 152 -0.91 3.10 -10.21
N ARG A 153 -0.88 4.00 -9.22
CA ARG A 153 0.37 4.42 -8.55
C ARG A 153 1.11 3.25 -7.92
N ARG A 154 0.40 2.32 -7.28
CA ARG A 154 1.02 1.11 -6.70
C ARG A 154 1.62 0.20 -7.76
N LEU A 155 1.02 0.13 -8.95
CA LEU A 155 1.58 -0.62 -10.08
C LEU A 155 2.87 0.01 -10.62
N VAL A 156 2.96 1.35 -10.66
CA VAL A 156 4.19 2.07 -11.03
C VAL A 156 5.32 1.77 -10.03
N VAL A 157 5.02 1.83 -8.72
CA VAL A 157 6.01 1.48 -7.68
C VAL A 157 6.47 0.03 -7.85
N PHE A 158 5.54 -0.91 -8.03
CA PHE A 158 5.87 -2.32 -8.25
C PHE A 158 6.77 -2.54 -9.47
N ALA A 159 6.51 -1.85 -10.58
CA ALA A 159 7.31 -1.94 -11.78
C ALA A 159 8.78 -1.53 -11.54
N SER A 160 9.01 -0.52 -10.70
CA SER A 160 10.36 -0.05 -10.35
C SER A 160 11.02 -0.93 -9.28
N GLU A 161 10.27 -1.32 -8.24
CA GLU A 161 10.80 -2.03 -7.06
C GLU A 161 11.06 -3.52 -7.33
N ASP A 162 10.08 -4.21 -7.94
CA ASP A 162 10.08 -5.67 -8.05
C ASP A 162 10.51 -6.19 -9.43
N ILE A 163 10.43 -5.35 -10.48
CA ILE A 163 10.81 -5.70 -11.84
C ILE A 163 12.11 -4.98 -12.24
N GLY A 164 12.16 -3.67 -12.03
CA GLY A 164 13.34 -2.85 -12.31
C GLY A 164 13.90 -3.08 -13.72
N ASN A 165 15.22 -3.19 -13.80
CA ASN A 165 15.95 -3.35 -15.06
C ASN A 165 15.85 -4.76 -15.67
N ALA A 166 15.24 -5.75 -14.99
CA ALA A 166 15.00 -7.07 -15.59
C ALA A 166 14.03 -7.01 -16.78
N GLN A 167 13.11 -6.02 -16.76
CA GLN A 167 12.19 -5.75 -17.85
C GLN A 167 11.77 -4.26 -17.85
N PRO A 168 12.60 -3.36 -18.41
CA PRO A 168 12.42 -1.90 -18.32
C PRO A 168 11.08 -1.40 -18.87
N THR A 169 10.49 -2.10 -19.85
CA THR A 169 9.17 -1.81 -20.40
C THR A 169 8.05 -1.85 -19.37
N ALA A 170 8.27 -2.52 -18.24
CA ALA A 170 7.28 -2.61 -17.16
C ALA A 170 6.95 -1.22 -16.56
N LEU A 171 7.96 -0.39 -16.35
CA LEU A 171 7.76 0.96 -15.85
C LEU A 171 7.04 1.84 -16.88
N VAL A 172 7.40 1.74 -18.15
CA VAL A 172 6.76 2.46 -19.26
C VAL A 172 5.27 2.10 -19.32
N LEU A 173 4.94 0.80 -19.31
CA LEU A 173 3.57 0.33 -19.35
C LEU A 173 2.76 0.80 -18.11
N ALA A 174 3.34 0.67 -16.92
CA ALA A 174 2.68 1.10 -15.68
C ALA A 174 2.41 2.61 -15.66
N THR A 175 3.34 3.43 -16.15
CA THR A 175 3.18 4.89 -16.25
C THR A 175 2.12 5.26 -17.29
N SER A 176 2.14 4.63 -18.46
CA SER A 176 1.11 4.83 -19.49
C SER A 176 -0.27 4.40 -19.00
N ASN A 177 -0.35 3.29 -18.24
CA ASN A 177 -1.59 2.86 -17.59
C ASN A 177 -2.10 3.93 -16.61
N MET A 178 -1.23 4.48 -15.76
CA MET A 178 -1.64 5.51 -14.80
C MET A 178 -2.21 6.74 -15.50
N GLN A 179 -1.62 7.16 -16.62
CA GLN A 179 -2.14 8.24 -17.44
C GLN A 179 -3.50 7.89 -18.05
N ALA A 180 -3.63 6.68 -18.63
CA ALA A 180 -4.88 6.21 -19.22
C ALA A 180 -6.01 6.14 -18.17
N VAL A 181 -5.74 5.59 -16.99
CA VAL A 181 -6.69 5.53 -15.87
C VAL A 181 -7.17 6.91 -15.47
N HIS A 182 -6.27 7.89 -15.41
CA HIS A 182 -6.62 9.28 -15.08
C HIS A 182 -7.47 9.95 -16.16
N MET A 183 -7.19 9.67 -17.44
CA MET A 183 -7.89 10.27 -18.56
C MET A 183 -9.26 9.66 -18.85
N ILE A 184 -9.38 8.34 -18.72
CA ILE A 184 -10.57 7.58 -19.11
C ILE A 184 -11.57 7.50 -17.95
N GLY A 185 -11.08 7.22 -16.71
CA GLY A 185 -11.93 7.01 -15.56
C GLY A 185 -12.62 5.64 -15.55
N MET A 186 -13.39 5.38 -14.48
CA MET A 186 -14.15 4.14 -14.33
C MET A 186 -15.51 4.26 -15.03
N PRO A 187 -16.08 3.18 -15.57
CA PRO A 187 -15.63 1.79 -15.41
C PRO A 187 -14.58 1.29 -16.41
N GLU A 188 -14.34 1.99 -17.52
CA GLU A 188 -13.51 1.52 -18.64
C GLU A 188 -12.04 1.38 -18.25
N ALA A 189 -11.53 2.24 -17.37
CA ALA A 189 -10.16 2.17 -16.84
C ALA A 189 -9.83 0.84 -16.15
N SER A 190 -10.85 0.07 -15.75
CA SER A 190 -10.67 -1.28 -15.19
C SER A 190 -9.94 -2.23 -16.15
N LEU A 191 -10.14 -2.06 -17.47
CA LEU A 191 -9.47 -2.85 -18.51
C LEU A 191 -7.97 -2.55 -18.56
N ASN A 192 -7.61 -1.27 -18.47
CA ASN A 192 -6.21 -0.83 -18.44
C ASN A 192 -5.49 -1.36 -17.21
N LEU A 193 -6.15 -1.30 -16.03
CA LEU A 193 -5.63 -1.86 -14.78
C LEU A 193 -5.41 -3.37 -14.89
N ALA A 194 -6.41 -4.11 -15.42
CA ALA A 194 -6.32 -5.56 -15.57
C ALA A 194 -5.18 -5.97 -16.52
N GLN A 195 -5.07 -5.32 -17.68
CA GLN A 195 -3.98 -5.55 -18.64
C GLN A 195 -2.62 -5.37 -17.98
N THR A 196 -2.45 -4.26 -17.24
CA THR A 196 -1.20 -3.92 -16.58
C THR A 196 -0.87 -4.92 -15.47
N VAL A 197 -1.84 -5.31 -14.63
CA VAL A 197 -1.65 -6.30 -13.56
C VAL A 197 -1.21 -7.64 -14.13
N ILE A 198 -1.83 -8.12 -15.23
CA ILE A 198 -1.45 -9.38 -15.88
C ILE A 198 -0.01 -9.29 -16.40
N TYR A 199 0.34 -8.20 -17.07
CA TYR A 199 1.69 -7.99 -17.60
C TYR A 199 2.73 -7.98 -16.49
N LEU A 200 2.51 -7.18 -15.44
CA LEU A 200 3.43 -7.06 -14.32
C LEU A 200 3.57 -8.37 -13.52
N ALA A 201 2.47 -9.13 -13.37
CA ALA A 201 2.52 -10.44 -12.73
C ALA A 201 3.41 -11.42 -13.50
N LYS A 202 3.35 -11.41 -14.84
CA LYS A 202 4.13 -12.32 -15.70
C LYS A 202 5.54 -11.82 -16.00
N ALA A 203 5.86 -10.55 -15.75
CA ALA A 203 7.17 -9.97 -16.02
C ALA A 203 8.28 -10.62 -15.19
N LYS A 204 9.50 -10.65 -15.72
CA LYS A 204 10.70 -11.09 -14.99
C LYS A 204 10.95 -10.15 -13.81
N LYS A 205 11.21 -10.71 -12.63
CA LYS A 205 11.40 -9.95 -11.38
C LYS A 205 12.88 -9.73 -11.10
N SER A 206 13.25 -8.52 -10.65
CA SER A 206 14.55 -8.22 -10.08
C SER A 206 14.44 -7.01 -9.14
N ARG A 207 14.88 -7.17 -7.92
CA ARG A 207 14.99 -6.09 -6.93
C ARG A 207 16.39 -5.48 -6.88
N GLN A 208 17.22 -5.75 -7.90
CA GLN A 208 18.61 -5.30 -7.90
C GLN A 208 18.75 -3.80 -7.69
N ALA A 209 18.03 -2.98 -8.45
CA ALA A 209 18.08 -1.53 -8.32
C ALA A 209 17.63 -1.04 -6.93
N TYR A 210 16.54 -1.62 -6.38
CA TYR A 210 16.08 -1.33 -5.04
C TYR A 210 17.13 -1.69 -3.98
N ASN A 211 17.66 -2.91 -4.03
CA ASN A 211 18.65 -3.39 -3.06
C ASN A 211 19.94 -2.58 -3.15
N ALA A 212 20.40 -2.24 -4.36
CA ALA A 212 21.59 -1.42 -4.59
C ALA A 212 21.44 -0.03 -3.97
N LEU A 213 20.29 0.62 -4.18
CA LEU A 213 20.01 1.93 -3.57
C LEU A 213 19.96 1.83 -2.04
N GLN A 214 19.27 0.82 -1.47
CA GLN A 214 19.23 0.64 -0.01
C GLN A 214 20.61 0.42 0.57
N SER A 215 21.45 -0.39 -0.08
CA SER A 215 22.83 -0.62 0.36
C SER A 215 23.67 0.66 0.31
N ALA A 216 23.48 1.51 -0.70
CA ALA A 216 24.15 2.79 -0.79
C ALA A 216 23.70 3.78 0.28
N LEU A 217 22.39 3.81 0.60
CA LEU A 217 21.83 4.64 1.67
C LEU A 217 22.39 4.25 3.04
N VAL A 218 22.40 2.95 3.35
CA VAL A 218 23.00 2.43 4.60
C VAL A 218 24.49 2.79 4.69
N ASP A 219 25.22 2.66 3.59
CA ASP A 219 26.64 3.01 3.55
C ASP A 219 26.89 4.51 3.85
N ILE A 220 26.02 5.39 3.38
CA ILE A 220 26.07 6.82 3.67
C ILE A 220 25.72 7.11 5.14
N ASP A 221 24.76 6.40 5.71
CA ASP A 221 24.35 6.58 7.11
C ASP A 221 25.41 6.08 8.11
N GLU A 222 26.12 5.00 7.75
CA GLU A 222 27.15 4.39 8.60
C GLU A 222 28.50 5.14 8.53
N ASN A 223 28.74 5.88 7.45
CA ASN A 223 29.99 6.57 7.22
C ASN A 223 29.77 8.09 7.22
N ASN A 224 30.77 8.84 7.76
CA ASN A 224 30.75 10.29 7.68
C ASN A 224 30.71 10.74 6.20
N LEU A 225 29.85 11.72 5.89
CA LEU A 225 29.76 12.33 4.56
C LEU A 225 31.13 12.89 4.15
N GLU A 226 31.78 12.24 3.20
CA GLU A 226 33.03 12.70 2.64
C GLU A 226 32.81 13.73 1.54
N PRO A 227 33.74 14.71 1.42
CA PRO A 227 33.61 15.68 0.34
C PRO A 227 33.75 15.02 -1.03
N VAL A 228 33.04 15.54 -2.01
CA VAL A 228 33.20 15.13 -3.40
C VAL A 228 34.65 15.36 -3.84
N PRO A 229 35.33 14.38 -4.45
CA PRO A 229 36.71 14.53 -4.94
C PRO A 229 36.84 15.72 -5.90
N LEU A 230 37.98 16.41 -5.84
CA LEU A 230 38.21 17.68 -6.58
C LEU A 230 38.06 17.50 -8.10
N HIS A 231 38.52 16.38 -8.64
CA HIS A 231 38.40 16.06 -10.09
C HIS A 231 36.95 15.90 -10.57
N LEU A 232 36.01 15.58 -9.67
CA LEU A 232 34.58 15.45 -9.99
C LEU A 232 33.80 16.77 -9.82
N ARG A 233 34.46 17.82 -9.29
CA ARG A 233 33.81 19.12 -9.09
C ARG A 233 33.95 20.01 -10.33
N ASN A 234 32.91 20.76 -10.66
CA ASN A 234 32.96 21.72 -11.77
C ASN A 234 33.72 22.99 -11.37
N ALA A 235 34.69 23.41 -12.17
CA ALA A 235 35.42 24.65 -11.98
C ALA A 235 34.71 25.83 -12.71
N VAL A 236 33.84 26.54 -12.01
CA VAL A 236 33.05 27.64 -12.57
C VAL A 236 33.83 28.96 -12.63
N THR A 237 34.82 29.14 -11.74
CA THR A 237 35.66 30.34 -11.64
C THR A 237 37.14 30.01 -11.81
N ASN A 238 37.96 31.02 -12.14
CA ASN A 238 39.41 30.84 -12.22
C ASN A 238 40.00 30.37 -10.88
N LEU A 239 39.53 30.94 -9.76
CA LEU A 239 39.93 30.50 -8.43
C LEU A 239 39.67 29.00 -8.19
N MET A 240 38.51 28.49 -8.64
CA MET A 240 38.19 27.04 -8.54
C MET A 240 39.14 26.20 -9.39
N LYS A 241 39.55 26.68 -10.58
CA LYS A 241 40.54 26.00 -11.42
C LYS A 241 41.90 25.95 -10.71
N ASP A 242 42.31 27.06 -10.10
CA ASP A 242 43.57 27.15 -9.36
C ASP A 242 43.59 26.25 -8.11
N LEU A 243 42.40 26.03 -7.52
CA LEU A 243 42.18 25.07 -6.42
C LEU A 243 42.08 23.60 -6.88
N GLY A 244 42.21 23.31 -8.17
CA GLY A 244 42.26 21.95 -8.71
C GLY A 244 40.88 21.33 -8.99
N TYR A 245 39.78 22.10 -9.04
CA TYR A 245 38.46 21.60 -9.42
C TYR A 245 38.45 21.16 -10.89
N GLY A 246 37.96 19.93 -11.13
CA GLY A 246 37.88 19.32 -12.46
C GLY A 246 39.23 18.93 -13.07
N LYS A 247 40.34 19.02 -12.26
CA LYS A 247 41.66 18.65 -12.75
C LYS A 247 41.70 17.15 -13.07
N ASP A 248 42.27 16.81 -14.23
CA ASP A 248 42.48 15.43 -14.70
C ASP A 248 41.16 14.70 -15.08
N TYR A 249 40.01 15.38 -15.01
CA TYR A 249 38.75 14.86 -15.57
C TYR A 249 38.55 15.35 -16.99
N LYS A 250 38.36 14.42 -17.91
CA LYS A 250 38.06 14.70 -19.31
C LYS A 250 36.83 13.90 -19.74
N TRP A 251 35.82 14.58 -20.31
CA TRP A 251 34.78 13.88 -21.03
C TRP A 251 35.39 13.25 -22.30
N THR A 252 35.26 11.97 -22.46
CA THR A 252 35.79 11.21 -23.60
C THR A 252 34.99 9.94 -23.80
N ASP A 253 34.88 9.49 -25.06
CA ASP A 253 34.31 8.19 -25.42
C ASP A 253 35.31 7.04 -25.16
N ASP A 254 36.54 7.32 -24.77
CA ASP A 254 37.52 6.32 -24.39
C ASP A 254 37.17 5.66 -23.07
N ILE A 255 36.59 4.46 -23.16
CA ILE A 255 36.12 3.67 -22.01
C ILE A 255 37.31 3.25 -21.12
N GLU A 256 38.49 2.96 -21.73
CA GLU A 256 39.64 2.53 -20.95
C GLU A 256 40.18 3.68 -20.09
N PHE A 257 40.24 4.91 -20.63
CA PHE A 257 40.58 6.08 -19.85
C PHE A 257 39.55 6.31 -18.71
N GLN A 258 38.24 6.16 -19.00
CA GLN A 258 37.19 6.34 -17.97
C GLN A 258 37.32 5.33 -16.82
N LYS A 259 37.72 4.10 -17.07
CA LYS A 259 37.95 3.08 -16.04
C LYS A 259 39.12 3.42 -15.09
N THR A 260 40.02 4.34 -15.45
CA THR A 260 41.13 4.78 -14.60
C THR A 260 40.68 5.79 -13.54
N ILE A 261 39.53 6.45 -13.76
CA ILE A 261 39.01 7.49 -12.88
C ILE A 261 38.28 6.85 -11.68
N ASN A 262 38.62 7.30 -10.47
CA ASN A 262 37.85 6.94 -9.30
C ASN A 262 36.65 7.87 -9.13
N PHE A 263 35.43 7.35 -9.26
CA PHE A 263 34.20 8.12 -9.09
C PHE A 263 33.66 8.12 -7.63
N PHE A 264 34.28 7.38 -6.72
CA PHE A 264 33.92 7.37 -5.31
C PHE A 264 34.77 8.36 -4.50
N PRO A 265 34.31 8.77 -3.33
CA PRO A 265 35.17 9.41 -2.33
C PRO A 265 36.35 8.50 -1.99
N ASP A 266 37.49 9.08 -1.59
CA ASP A 266 38.73 8.33 -1.46
C ASP A 266 38.71 7.14 -0.50
N LYS A 267 37.92 7.23 0.56
CA LYS A 267 37.79 6.14 1.54
C LYS A 267 36.81 5.03 1.09
N HIS A 268 35.93 5.32 0.14
CA HIS A 268 34.91 4.38 -0.36
C HIS A 268 35.31 3.66 -1.64
N LYS A 269 36.57 3.40 -1.83
CA LYS A 269 37.08 2.78 -3.06
C LYS A 269 36.41 1.45 -3.35
N LYS A 270 35.85 1.31 -4.58
CA LYS A 270 35.36 0.07 -5.17
C LYS A 270 34.19 -0.60 -4.45
N LYS A 271 33.25 0.14 -3.89
CA LYS A 271 31.96 -0.44 -3.43
C LYS A 271 31.17 -0.98 -4.60
N ASN A 272 30.74 -2.24 -4.52
CA ASN A 272 29.90 -2.88 -5.52
C ASN A 272 28.48 -3.05 -4.98
N TYR A 273 27.64 -2.04 -5.17
CA TYR A 273 26.24 -2.08 -4.73
C TYR A 273 25.35 -2.96 -5.61
N LEU A 274 25.73 -3.17 -6.88
CA LEU A 274 24.94 -3.95 -7.83
C LEU A 274 25.15 -5.46 -7.68
N ASN A 275 26.18 -5.89 -6.92
CA ASN A 275 26.60 -7.29 -6.77
C ASN A 275 26.79 -8.01 -8.12
N GLU A 276 27.20 -7.26 -9.16
CA GLU A 276 27.61 -7.82 -10.45
C GLU A 276 28.99 -8.46 -10.29
N LYS A 277 29.11 -9.70 -10.79
CA LYS A 277 30.38 -10.46 -10.80
C LYS A 277 31.24 -10.02 -11.94
#